data_322ce817fec9bc2fa797c733a328d542
#
_entry.id   322ce817fec9bc2fa797c733a328d542
#
_cell.length_a   1.000
_cell.length_b   1.000
_cell.length_c   1.000
_cell.angle_alpha   90.00
_cell.angle_beta   90.00
_cell.angle_gamma   90.00
#
_symmetry.space_group_name_H-M   'P 1'
#
loop_
_entity.id
_entity.type
_entity.pdbx_description
1 polymer ?
#
loop_
_entity_poly.entity_id
_entity_poly.type
_entity_poly.pdbx_seq_one_letter_code
_entity_poly.pdbx_strand_id
1 'polypeptide(L)'
;KSDENDPIKDSMNFLLEYDFVRLHNSDEEIKFVPARLGLACLSSAINPKDGIFLFAELQKARQNFVLECDLHAIYLVTPITVTNQLKDLDWSHFFHLYDALPEVMKRVGEMVGVKDRFFVRGITGKIKEETDYHDLAIHKRFFTALALQELVNEVPITVVARKYKITRGVLQSLQQTAASFAAILTTFCESLQWNLLVLILKQFRERLFFGIHPDLIDLMKIPSINSTKVARALFNAKIKSLSELANTKKVQIEDI
;
A
#
# COMPACT_ATOMS: atom_id res chain seq x y z
N LYS A 1 45.50 11.38 13.11
CA LYS A 1 44.44 10.99 14.10
C LYS A 1 43.20 11.86 13.89
N SER A 2 42.58 11.82 12.71
CA SER A 2 41.34 12.53 12.41
C SER A 2 40.58 11.96 11.21
N ASP A 3 40.80 10.67 10.87
CA ASP A 3 40.20 10.02 9.68
C ASP A 3 39.18 8.92 10.02
N GLU A 4 38.76 8.77 11.27
CA GLU A 4 37.94 7.62 11.69
C GLU A 4 36.43 7.87 11.65
N ASN A 5 35.93 9.08 11.35
CA ASN A 5 34.49 9.35 11.28
C ASN A 5 34.18 10.47 10.28
N ASP A 6 34.35 10.21 8.98
CA ASP A 6 33.89 11.11 7.94
C ASP A 6 32.49 10.70 7.49
N PRO A 7 31.42 11.41 7.91
CA PRO A 7 30.04 11.04 7.62
C PRO A 7 29.72 11.07 6.11
N ILE A 8 30.51 11.83 5.32
CA ILE A 8 30.37 11.86 3.87
C ILE A 8 30.88 10.54 3.28
N LYS A 9 32.06 10.10 3.72
CA LYS A 9 32.68 8.88 3.29
C LYS A 9 31.82 7.65 3.66
N ASP A 10 31.29 7.63 4.88
CA ASP A 10 30.39 6.57 5.35
C ASP A 10 29.09 6.52 4.53
N SER A 11 28.53 7.70 4.22
CA SER A 11 27.33 7.78 3.37
C SER A 11 27.62 7.32 1.94
N MET A 12 28.77 7.69 1.37
CA MET A 12 29.17 7.23 0.03
C MET A 12 29.42 5.73 -0.01
N ASN A 13 30.09 5.16 1.01
CA ASN A 13 30.30 3.73 1.13
C ASN A 13 28.98 2.97 1.21
N PHE A 14 28.01 3.47 2.00
CA PHE A 14 26.67 2.90 2.08
C PHE A 14 25.96 2.91 0.71
N LEU A 15 26.02 4.03 -0.02
CA LEU A 15 25.39 4.14 -1.34
C LEU A 15 26.02 3.21 -2.38
N LEU A 16 27.34 2.97 -2.30
CA LEU A 16 28.04 2.04 -3.16
C LEU A 16 27.75 0.58 -2.78
N GLU A 17 27.78 0.25 -1.48
CA GLU A 17 27.54 -1.09 -0.96
C GLU A 17 26.17 -1.63 -1.33
N TYR A 18 25.13 -0.78 -1.26
CA TYR A 18 23.75 -1.16 -1.57
C TYR A 18 23.32 -0.87 -3.02
N ASP A 19 24.28 -0.61 -3.93
CA ASP A 19 24.04 -0.39 -5.36
C ASP A 19 23.05 0.77 -5.66
N PHE A 20 23.11 1.84 -4.89
CA PHE A 20 22.41 3.10 -5.23
C PHE A 20 23.21 3.91 -6.26
N VAL A 21 24.53 3.82 -6.18
CA VAL A 21 25.48 4.50 -7.04
C VAL A 21 26.58 3.52 -7.46
N ARG A 22 27.04 3.62 -8.69
CA ARG A 22 28.15 2.84 -9.23
C ARG A 22 29.30 3.75 -9.65
N LEU A 23 30.52 3.22 -9.58
CA LEU A 23 31.71 3.86 -10.14
C LEU A 23 31.78 3.54 -11.63
N HIS A 24 31.85 4.56 -12.44
CA HIS A 24 32.13 4.46 -13.87
C HIS A 24 33.52 5.01 -14.13
N ASN A 25 34.45 4.14 -14.52
CA ASN A 25 35.81 4.52 -14.91
C ASN A 25 35.79 4.90 -16.39
N SER A 26 35.95 6.17 -16.71
CA SER A 26 36.32 6.63 -18.05
C SER A 26 37.83 6.94 -18.07
N ASP A 27 38.45 6.92 -19.24
CA ASP A 27 39.91 7.03 -19.43
C ASP A 27 40.55 8.28 -18.78
N GLU A 28 39.73 9.26 -18.37
CA GLU A 28 40.22 10.54 -17.77
C GLU A 28 39.70 10.80 -16.36
N GLU A 29 38.55 10.19 -15.92
CA GLU A 29 37.95 10.50 -14.62
C GLU A 29 37.12 9.33 -14.06
N ILE A 30 37.11 9.18 -12.73
CA ILE A 30 36.18 8.31 -12.02
C ILE A 30 34.90 9.10 -11.74
N LYS A 31 33.76 8.67 -12.30
CA LYS A 31 32.46 9.30 -12.11
C LYS A 31 31.51 8.39 -11.32
N PHE A 32 30.75 9.00 -10.41
CA PHE A 32 29.63 8.31 -9.77
C PHE A 32 28.40 8.38 -10.66
N VAL A 33 27.82 7.24 -10.98
CA VAL A 33 26.61 7.12 -11.80
C VAL A 33 25.51 6.51 -10.97
N PRO A 34 24.30 7.08 -10.96
CA PRO A 34 23.21 6.49 -10.21
C PRO A 34 22.81 5.13 -10.80
N ALA A 35 22.66 4.13 -9.95
CA ALA A 35 22.10 2.83 -10.30
C ALA A 35 20.56 2.86 -10.31
N ARG A 36 19.91 1.82 -10.80
CA ARG A 36 18.45 1.79 -10.90
C ARG A 36 17.73 1.98 -9.57
N LEU A 37 18.25 1.37 -8.49
CA LEU A 37 17.70 1.53 -7.15
C LEU A 37 17.85 2.96 -6.65
N GLY A 38 19.00 3.59 -6.91
CA GLY A 38 19.24 5.00 -6.59
C GLY A 38 18.28 5.94 -7.30
N LEU A 39 18.08 5.72 -8.62
CA LEU A 39 17.10 6.49 -9.40
C LEU A 39 15.66 6.29 -8.88
N ALA A 40 15.30 5.05 -8.51
CA ALA A 40 13.98 4.75 -7.98
C ALA A 40 13.72 5.47 -6.66
N CYS A 41 14.68 5.47 -5.73
CA CYS A 41 14.57 6.21 -4.47
C CYS A 41 14.48 7.72 -4.70
N LEU A 42 15.31 8.26 -5.59
CA LEU A 42 15.32 9.69 -5.90
C LEU A 42 13.98 10.14 -6.50
N SER A 43 13.48 9.43 -7.52
CA SER A 43 12.25 9.79 -8.23
C SER A 43 10.99 9.67 -7.37
N SER A 44 10.99 8.75 -6.41
CA SER A 44 9.88 8.51 -5.49
C SER A 44 10.01 9.25 -4.16
N ALA A 45 11.10 10.01 -3.95
CA ALA A 45 11.43 10.69 -2.70
C ALA A 45 11.48 9.75 -1.47
N ILE A 46 11.92 8.50 -1.68
CA ILE A 46 12.11 7.51 -0.63
C ILE A 46 13.57 7.59 -0.15
N ASN A 47 13.78 7.60 1.17
CA ASN A 47 15.14 7.55 1.70
C ASN A 47 15.80 6.19 1.38
N PRO A 48 17.15 6.13 1.24
CA PRO A 48 17.83 4.91 0.83
C PRO A 48 17.57 3.70 1.74
N LYS A 49 17.48 3.88 3.05
CA LYS A 49 17.23 2.78 4.00
C LYS A 49 15.86 2.15 3.79
N ASP A 50 14.81 2.98 3.65
CA ASP A 50 13.46 2.51 3.35
C ASP A 50 13.39 1.92 1.94
N GLY A 51 14.17 2.47 0.99
CA GLY A 51 14.29 1.96 -0.37
C GLY A 51 14.80 0.53 -0.45
N ILE A 52 15.79 0.15 0.36
CA ILE A 52 16.28 -1.24 0.44
C ILE A 52 15.16 -2.17 0.92
N PHE A 53 14.47 -1.77 2.00
CA PHE A 53 13.38 -2.57 2.55
C PHE A 53 12.25 -2.76 1.54
N LEU A 54 11.80 -1.68 0.91
CA LEU A 54 10.74 -1.71 -0.09
C LEU A 54 11.14 -2.51 -1.34
N PHE A 55 12.38 -2.37 -1.78
CA PHE A 55 12.89 -3.15 -2.91
C PHE A 55 12.82 -4.66 -2.62
N ALA A 56 13.28 -5.09 -1.44
CA ALA A 56 13.25 -6.49 -1.04
C ALA A 56 11.80 -7.02 -0.92
N GLU A 57 10.90 -6.24 -0.32
CA GLU A 57 9.48 -6.60 -0.15
C GLU A 57 8.76 -6.72 -1.50
N LEU A 58 8.93 -5.73 -2.38
CA LEU A 58 8.33 -5.73 -3.73
C LEU A 58 8.93 -6.79 -4.64
N GLN A 59 10.24 -7.07 -4.52
CA GLN A 59 10.89 -8.16 -5.26
C GLN A 59 10.34 -9.53 -4.85
N LYS A 60 10.13 -9.75 -3.56
CA LYS A 60 9.48 -10.95 -3.03
C LYS A 60 8.04 -11.06 -3.56
N ALA A 61 7.30 -9.97 -3.54
CA ALA A 61 5.95 -9.93 -4.08
C ALA A 61 5.90 -10.27 -5.57
N ARG A 62 6.83 -9.77 -6.40
CA ARG A 62 6.90 -10.10 -7.83
C ARG A 62 7.03 -11.60 -8.11
N GLN A 63 7.73 -12.33 -7.24
CA GLN A 63 7.95 -13.76 -7.41
C GLN A 63 6.72 -14.58 -7.01
N ASN A 64 5.96 -14.11 -6.03
CA ASN A 64 4.88 -14.87 -5.39
C ASN A 64 3.61 -14.02 -5.20
N PHE A 65 3.21 -13.26 -6.22
CA PHE A 65 2.03 -12.40 -6.09
C PHE A 65 0.73 -13.22 -6.09
N VAL A 66 -0.12 -13.02 -5.08
CA VAL A 66 -1.45 -13.62 -5.01
C VAL A 66 -2.42 -12.75 -5.79
N LEU A 67 -2.82 -13.22 -6.97
CA LEU A 67 -3.76 -12.54 -7.87
C LEU A 67 -5.24 -12.83 -7.55
N GLU A 68 -5.50 -13.87 -6.76
CA GLU A 68 -6.86 -14.33 -6.46
C GLU A 68 -7.64 -13.38 -5.54
N CYS A 69 -6.95 -12.48 -4.85
CA CYS A 69 -7.57 -11.45 -4.02
C CYS A 69 -6.74 -10.16 -4.00
N ASP A 70 -7.41 -9.05 -3.73
CA ASP A 70 -6.81 -7.71 -3.69
C ASP A 70 -5.92 -7.47 -2.48
N LEU A 71 -6.01 -8.31 -1.45
CA LEU A 71 -5.39 -8.08 -0.15
C LEU A 71 -3.88 -7.93 -0.22
N HIS A 72 -3.20 -8.72 -1.08
CA HIS A 72 -1.76 -8.63 -1.21
C HIS A 72 -1.32 -7.27 -1.77
N ALA A 73 -2.01 -6.76 -2.80
CA ALA A 73 -1.74 -5.43 -3.34
C ALA A 73 -2.02 -4.33 -2.32
N ILE A 74 -3.13 -4.43 -1.58
CA ILE A 74 -3.49 -3.46 -0.54
C ILE A 74 -2.48 -3.47 0.60
N TYR A 75 -1.99 -4.65 1.00
CA TYR A 75 -0.91 -4.75 1.99
C TYR A 75 0.36 -4.03 1.52
N LEU A 76 0.78 -4.23 0.27
CA LEU A 76 1.98 -3.57 -0.27
C LEU A 76 1.86 -2.04 -0.25
N VAL A 77 0.68 -1.50 -0.57
CA VAL A 77 0.44 -0.04 -0.54
C VAL A 77 0.13 0.51 0.85
N THR A 78 0.07 -0.33 1.87
CA THR A 78 -0.09 0.10 3.26
C THR A 78 1.29 0.36 3.87
N PRO A 79 1.69 1.62 4.15
CA PRO A 79 3.04 1.92 4.60
C PRO A 79 3.27 1.50 6.07
N ILE A 80 4.53 1.31 6.45
CA ILE A 80 4.91 0.95 7.84
C ILE A 80 4.46 2.01 8.84
N THR A 81 4.43 3.27 8.43
CA THR A 81 4.03 4.41 9.27
C THR A 81 2.62 4.31 9.85
N VAL A 82 1.75 3.43 9.30
CA VAL A 82 0.42 3.15 9.87
C VAL A 82 0.49 2.56 11.29
N THR A 83 1.62 1.96 11.68
CA THR A 83 1.84 1.44 13.04
C THR A 83 1.67 2.52 14.10
N ASN A 84 2.03 3.77 13.77
CA ASN A 84 1.94 4.91 14.68
C ASN A 84 0.49 5.39 14.90
N GLN A 85 -0.42 5.08 13.97
CA GLN A 85 -1.84 5.45 14.04
C GLN A 85 -2.67 4.41 14.80
N LEU A 86 -2.19 3.16 14.90
CA LEU A 86 -2.83 2.04 15.58
C LEU A 86 -2.07 1.71 16.88
N LYS A 87 -2.16 2.61 17.88
CA LYS A 87 -1.45 2.42 19.16
C LYS A 87 -2.01 1.24 19.94
N ASP A 88 -3.31 1.19 20.13
CA ASP A 88 -4.00 0.20 20.97
C ASP A 88 -4.76 -0.81 20.10
N LEU A 89 -4.05 -1.81 19.56
CA LEU A 89 -4.67 -2.87 18.79
C LEU A 89 -5.23 -3.96 19.72
N ASP A 90 -6.54 -4.25 19.60
CA ASP A 90 -7.18 -5.38 20.29
C ASP A 90 -6.75 -6.70 19.59
N TRP A 91 -5.72 -7.34 20.13
CA TRP A 91 -5.13 -8.56 19.56
C TRP A 91 -6.09 -9.74 19.54
N SER A 92 -6.96 -9.86 20.56
CA SER A 92 -7.98 -10.91 20.58
C SER A 92 -8.98 -10.72 19.46
N HIS A 93 -9.46 -9.49 19.28
CA HIS A 93 -10.36 -9.15 18.19
C HIS A 93 -9.71 -9.35 16.82
N PHE A 94 -8.46 -8.94 16.66
CA PHE A 94 -7.71 -9.14 15.41
C PHE A 94 -7.54 -10.63 15.09
N PHE A 95 -7.20 -11.45 16.10
CA PHE A 95 -7.10 -12.90 15.91
C PHE A 95 -8.42 -13.51 15.43
N HIS A 96 -9.56 -13.13 16.04
CA HIS A 96 -10.88 -13.59 15.58
C HIS A 96 -11.18 -13.17 14.13
N LEU A 97 -10.83 -11.94 13.75
CA LEU A 97 -10.98 -11.50 12.37
C LEU A 97 -10.10 -12.32 11.41
N TYR A 98 -8.85 -12.58 11.80
CA TYR A 98 -7.90 -13.37 11.01
C TYR A 98 -8.36 -14.82 10.85
N ASP A 99 -8.80 -15.45 11.93
CA ASP A 99 -9.27 -16.85 11.93
C ASP A 99 -10.49 -17.06 11.02
N ALA A 100 -11.37 -16.06 10.95
CA ALA A 100 -12.54 -16.05 10.08
C ALA A 100 -12.27 -15.76 8.59
N LEU A 101 -11.00 -15.48 8.20
CA LEU A 101 -10.67 -15.18 6.81
C LEU A 101 -10.74 -16.41 5.90
N PRO A 102 -11.09 -16.22 4.62
CA PRO A 102 -10.91 -17.23 3.59
C PRO A 102 -9.46 -17.67 3.47
N GLU A 103 -9.22 -18.93 3.10
CA GLU A 103 -7.86 -19.50 2.97
C GLU A 103 -6.92 -18.71 2.07
N VAL A 104 -7.45 -18.13 0.97
CA VAL A 104 -6.67 -17.27 0.06
C VAL A 104 -6.10 -16.05 0.80
N MET A 105 -6.90 -15.45 1.68
CA MET A 105 -6.48 -14.28 2.45
C MET A 105 -5.52 -14.65 3.59
N LYS A 106 -5.71 -15.82 4.22
CA LYS A 106 -4.76 -16.37 5.20
C LYS A 106 -3.41 -16.63 4.56
N ARG A 107 -3.39 -17.21 3.35
CA ARG A 107 -2.18 -17.43 2.56
C ARG A 107 -1.42 -16.13 2.31
N VAL A 108 -2.12 -15.01 2.02
CA VAL A 108 -1.47 -13.69 1.93
C VAL A 108 -0.86 -13.31 3.27
N GLY A 109 -1.57 -13.49 4.39
CA GLY A 109 -1.06 -13.22 5.72
C GLY A 109 0.25 -13.97 6.02
N GLU A 110 0.28 -15.28 5.76
CA GLU A 110 1.47 -16.12 5.91
C GLU A 110 2.63 -15.64 5.03
N MET A 111 2.35 -15.33 3.77
CA MET A 111 3.37 -14.84 2.82
C MET A 111 4.02 -13.53 3.25
N VAL A 112 3.25 -12.61 3.80
CA VAL A 112 3.77 -11.33 4.29
C VAL A 112 4.39 -11.43 5.69
N GLY A 113 4.20 -12.57 6.38
CA GLY A 113 4.84 -12.87 7.65
C GLY A 113 3.94 -12.73 8.88
N VAL A 114 2.62 -12.79 8.73
CA VAL A 114 1.69 -12.91 9.86
C VAL A 114 1.90 -14.28 10.52
N LYS A 115 1.98 -14.30 11.85
CA LYS A 115 2.34 -15.51 12.62
C LYS A 115 1.37 -15.72 13.78
N ASP A 116 0.80 -16.91 13.90
CA ASP A 116 -0.13 -17.25 14.99
C ASP A 116 0.47 -17.03 16.38
N ARG A 117 1.76 -17.39 16.55
CA ARG A 117 2.49 -17.15 17.81
C ARG A 117 2.53 -15.68 18.21
N PHE A 118 2.47 -14.76 17.24
CA PHE A 118 2.51 -13.34 17.53
C PHE A 118 1.17 -12.84 18.08
N PHE A 119 0.04 -13.37 17.62
CA PHE A 119 -1.28 -13.09 18.21
C PHE A 119 -1.31 -13.51 19.67
N VAL A 120 -0.82 -14.73 20.00
CA VAL A 120 -0.76 -15.21 21.38
C VAL A 120 0.07 -14.27 22.27
N ARG A 121 1.20 -13.77 21.76
CA ARG A 121 2.03 -12.79 22.47
C ARG A 121 1.31 -11.46 22.65
N GLY A 122 0.57 -11.01 21.65
CA GLY A 122 -0.25 -9.79 21.72
C GLY A 122 -1.35 -9.89 22.77
N ILE A 123 -2.11 -10.98 22.75
CA ILE A 123 -3.20 -11.25 23.71
C ILE A 123 -2.66 -11.33 25.14
N THR A 124 -1.47 -11.89 25.34
CA THR A 124 -0.84 -12.03 26.67
C THR A 124 -0.01 -10.82 27.09
N GLY A 125 -0.02 -9.72 26.33
CA GLY A 125 0.74 -8.49 26.63
C GLY A 125 2.27 -8.67 26.61
N LYS A 126 2.79 -9.65 25.88
CA LYS A 126 4.22 -9.99 25.83
C LYS A 126 4.96 -9.39 24.62
N ILE A 127 4.32 -8.52 23.85
CA ILE A 127 4.96 -7.79 22.75
C ILE A 127 5.76 -6.62 23.34
N LYS A 128 7.02 -6.52 22.92
CA LYS A 128 7.91 -5.40 23.25
C LYS A 128 8.18 -4.62 21.97
N GLU A 129 7.77 -3.36 21.90
CA GLU A 129 7.90 -2.54 20.68
C GLU A 129 9.34 -2.42 20.19
N GLU A 130 10.32 -2.38 21.09
CA GLU A 130 11.74 -2.23 20.76
C GLU A 130 12.32 -3.46 20.04
N THR A 131 11.95 -4.67 20.48
CA THR A 131 12.51 -5.92 19.94
C THR A 131 11.64 -6.57 18.86
N ASP A 132 10.35 -6.31 18.90
CA ASP A 132 9.35 -6.93 18.03
C ASP A 132 8.86 -5.99 16.92
N TYR A 133 9.51 -4.83 16.72
CA TYR A 133 9.09 -3.78 15.81
C TYR A 133 8.71 -4.29 14.42
N HIS A 134 9.51 -5.16 13.84
CA HIS A 134 9.29 -5.70 12.49
C HIS A 134 8.01 -6.57 12.42
N ASP A 135 7.88 -7.54 13.31
CA ASP A 135 6.69 -8.41 13.37
C ASP A 135 5.44 -7.59 13.73
N LEU A 136 5.57 -6.61 14.62
CA LEU A 136 4.49 -5.70 14.99
C LEU A 136 4.02 -4.88 13.78
N ALA A 137 4.96 -4.34 13.00
CA ALA A 137 4.66 -3.59 11.79
C ALA A 137 3.92 -4.45 10.76
N ILE A 138 4.35 -5.68 10.52
CA ILE A 138 3.67 -6.61 9.61
C ILE A 138 2.22 -6.84 10.03
N HIS A 139 1.98 -7.14 11.32
CA HIS A 139 0.64 -7.44 11.79
C HIS A 139 -0.29 -6.22 11.76
N LYS A 140 0.20 -5.03 12.17
CA LYS A 140 -0.58 -3.79 12.10
C LYS A 140 -0.88 -3.38 10.66
N ARG A 141 0.08 -3.54 9.73
CA ARG A 141 -0.15 -3.32 8.29
C ARG A 141 -1.19 -4.29 7.75
N PHE A 142 -1.10 -5.56 8.11
CA PHE A 142 -2.06 -6.57 7.65
C PHE A 142 -3.47 -6.29 8.16
N PHE A 143 -3.61 -5.93 9.44
CA PHE A 143 -4.88 -5.49 10.01
C PHE A 143 -5.47 -4.28 9.27
N THR A 144 -4.63 -3.29 8.97
CA THR A 144 -5.04 -2.12 8.19
C THR A 144 -5.46 -2.51 6.78
N ALA A 145 -4.69 -3.39 6.12
CA ALA A 145 -5.01 -3.85 4.77
C ALA A 145 -6.36 -4.57 4.69
N LEU A 146 -6.73 -5.35 5.72
CA LEU A 146 -8.07 -5.96 5.82
C LEU A 146 -9.18 -4.90 5.85
N ALA A 147 -9.02 -3.87 6.68
CA ALA A 147 -10.00 -2.79 6.77
C ALA A 147 -10.09 -1.98 5.45
N LEU A 148 -8.94 -1.70 4.83
CA LEU A 148 -8.89 -1.00 3.54
C LEU A 148 -9.50 -1.82 2.40
N GLN A 149 -9.35 -3.15 2.43
CA GLN A 149 -9.97 -4.04 1.45
C GLN A 149 -11.49 -3.95 1.49
N GLU A 150 -12.10 -3.87 2.67
CA GLU A 150 -13.53 -3.68 2.77
C GLU A 150 -13.98 -2.31 2.23
N LEU A 151 -13.18 -1.25 2.44
CA LEU A 151 -13.48 0.07 1.88
C LEU A 151 -13.45 0.07 0.34
N VAL A 152 -12.45 -0.56 -0.28
CA VAL A 152 -12.37 -0.65 -1.75
C VAL A 152 -13.41 -1.61 -2.34
N ASN A 153 -14.03 -2.43 -1.53
CA ASN A 153 -15.22 -3.23 -1.86
C ASN A 153 -16.53 -2.51 -1.51
N GLU A 154 -16.46 -1.19 -1.30
CA GLU A 154 -17.61 -0.30 -1.07
C GLU A 154 -18.41 -0.58 0.21
N VAL A 155 -17.82 -1.30 1.16
CA VAL A 155 -18.44 -1.43 2.48
C VAL A 155 -18.43 -0.03 3.15
N PRO A 156 -19.59 0.46 3.64
CA PRO A 156 -19.66 1.78 4.24
C PRO A 156 -18.65 1.98 5.36
N ILE A 157 -17.92 3.10 5.34
CA ILE A 157 -16.85 3.40 6.29
C ILE A 157 -17.27 3.27 7.76
N THR A 158 -18.54 3.58 8.07
CA THR A 158 -19.09 3.43 9.42
C THR A 158 -19.22 1.97 9.86
N VAL A 159 -19.48 1.06 8.91
CA VAL A 159 -19.54 -0.39 9.15
C VAL A 159 -18.13 -0.92 9.37
N VAL A 160 -17.19 -0.57 8.48
CA VAL A 160 -15.79 -0.98 8.60
C VAL A 160 -15.18 -0.45 9.91
N ALA A 161 -15.38 0.83 10.23
CA ALA A 161 -14.88 1.46 11.46
C ALA A 161 -15.36 0.70 12.71
N ARG A 162 -16.64 0.30 12.75
CA ARG A 162 -17.21 -0.48 13.86
C ARG A 162 -16.62 -1.90 13.90
N LYS A 163 -16.54 -2.57 12.75
CA LYS A 163 -16.03 -3.94 12.64
C LYS A 163 -14.58 -4.04 13.12
N TYR A 164 -13.74 -3.09 12.73
CA TYR A 164 -12.31 -3.09 13.07
C TYR A 164 -12.00 -2.32 14.37
N LYS A 165 -13.01 -1.78 15.04
CA LYS A 165 -12.84 -0.95 16.26
C LYS A 165 -11.88 0.24 16.05
N ILE A 166 -11.89 0.81 14.86
CA ILE A 166 -11.10 1.98 14.47
C ILE A 166 -12.05 3.17 14.37
N THR A 167 -11.63 4.36 14.81
CA THR A 167 -12.45 5.56 14.62
C THR A 167 -12.52 5.91 13.13
N ARG A 168 -13.64 6.50 12.69
CA ARG A 168 -13.83 6.91 11.29
C ARG A 168 -12.69 7.82 10.80
N GLY A 169 -12.26 8.79 11.62
CA GLY A 169 -11.18 9.72 11.26
C GLY A 169 -9.85 9.02 11.03
N VAL A 170 -9.47 8.08 11.92
CA VAL A 170 -8.26 7.27 11.75
C VAL A 170 -8.36 6.41 10.48
N LEU A 171 -9.51 5.76 10.24
CA LEU A 171 -9.69 4.94 9.04
C LEU A 171 -9.60 5.75 7.74
N GLN A 172 -10.16 6.99 7.72
CA GLN A 172 -9.99 7.90 6.59
C GLN A 172 -8.53 8.32 6.39
N SER A 173 -7.82 8.63 7.48
CA SER A 173 -6.39 8.95 7.42
C SER A 173 -5.57 7.78 6.87
N LEU A 174 -5.84 6.55 7.32
CA LEU A 174 -5.19 5.34 6.83
C LEU A 174 -5.45 5.13 5.32
N GLN A 175 -6.69 5.32 4.88
CA GLN A 175 -7.07 5.23 3.47
C GLN A 175 -6.31 6.24 2.61
N GLN A 176 -6.27 7.51 3.01
CA GLN A 176 -5.56 8.57 2.29
C GLN A 176 -4.05 8.32 2.26
N THR A 177 -3.48 7.88 3.38
CA THR A 177 -2.05 7.55 3.48
C THR A 177 -1.70 6.40 2.54
N ALA A 178 -2.51 5.34 2.49
CA ALA A 178 -2.30 4.21 1.59
C ALA A 178 -2.43 4.62 0.11
N ALA A 179 -3.41 5.45 -0.24
CA ALA A 179 -3.57 5.97 -1.60
C ALA A 179 -2.36 6.82 -2.05
N SER A 180 -1.85 7.68 -1.17
CA SER A 180 -0.64 8.48 -1.42
C SER A 180 0.60 7.59 -1.55
N PHE A 181 0.74 6.60 -0.68
CA PHE A 181 1.86 5.66 -0.73
C PHE A 181 1.81 4.77 -1.99
N ALA A 182 0.63 4.39 -2.46
CA ALA A 182 0.48 3.69 -3.74
C ALA A 182 1.04 4.50 -4.92
N ALA A 183 0.90 5.84 -4.91
CA ALA A 183 1.51 6.72 -5.91
C ALA A 183 3.04 6.70 -5.84
N ILE A 184 3.60 6.80 -4.63
CA ILE A 184 5.04 6.74 -4.37
C ILE A 184 5.62 5.40 -4.86
N LEU A 185 5.01 4.27 -4.48
CA LEU A 185 5.43 2.94 -4.93
C LEU A 185 5.31 2.75 -6.44
N THR A 186 4.29 3.36 -7.06
CA THR A 186 4.15 3.32 -8.52
C THR A 186 5.35 3.96 -9.19
N THR A 187 5.75 5.17 -8.78
CA THR A 187 6.94 5.88 -9.30
C THR A 187 8.23 5.08 -9.04
N PHE A 188 8.35 4.47 -7.86
CA PHE A 188 9.47 3.59 -7.52
C PHE A 188 9.56 2.39 -8.47
N CYS A 189 8.44 1.69 -8.69
CA CYS A 189 8.37 0.55 -9.60
C CYS A 189 8.57 0.94 -11.07
N GLU A 190 8.12 2.12 -11.50
CA GLU A 190 8.37 2.66 -12.85
C GLU A 190 9.86 2.83 -13.11
N SER A 191 10.60 3.41 -12.17
CA SER A 191 12.06 3.58 -12.25
C SER A 191 12.81 2.25 -12.30
N LEU A 192 12.27 1.21 -11.64
CA LEU A 192 12.81 -0.16 -11.68
C LEU A 192 12.35 -0.96 -12.92
N GLN A 193 11.46 -0.40 -13.75
CA GLN A 193 10.86 -1.06 -14.90
C GLN A 193 10.04 -2.32 -14.55
N TRP A 194 9.38 -2.31 -13.40
CA TRP A 194 8.52 -3.40 -12.93
C TRP A 194 7.06 -3.23 -13.38
N ASN A 195 6.85 -3.30 -14.69
CA ASN A 195 5.60 -2.90 -15.35
C ASN A 195 4.34 -3.58 -14.81
N LEU A 196 4.40 -4.86 -14.44
CA LEU A 196 3.24 -5.56 -13.87
C LEU A 196 2.82 -4.95 -12.53
N LEU A 197 3.77 -4.69 -11.63
CA LEU A 197 3.47 -4.01 -10.36
C LEU A 197 2.96 -2.59 -10.58
N VAL A 198 3.52 -1.86 -11.54
CA VAL A 198 3.05 -0.51 -11.90
C VAL A 198 1.56 -0.52 -12.25
N LEU A 199 1.11 -1.46 -13.08
CA LEU A 199 -0.31 -1.57 -13.46
C LEU A 199 -1.20 -1.84 -12.25
N ILE A 200 -0.80 -2.78 -11.38
CA ILE A 200 -1.53 -3.13 -10.17
C ILE A 200 -1.61 -1.93 -9.22
N LEU A 201 -0.45 -1.31 -8.91
CA LEU A 201 -0.37 -0.21 -7.95
C LEU A 201 -1.16 1.04 -8.42
N LYS A 202 -1.14 1.36 -9.73
CA LYS A 202 -1.93 2.46 -10.31
C LYS A 202 -3.43 2.25 -10.07
N GLN A 203 -3.93 1.04 -10.29
CA GLN A 203 -5.33 0.71 -10.06
C GLN A 203 -5.70 0.89 -8.58
N PHE A 204 -4.86 0.40 -7.65
CA PHE A 204 -5.13 0.50 -6.22
C PHE A 204 -5.04 1.93 -5.68
N ARG A 205 -4.20 2.79 -6.25
CA ARG A 205 -4.17 4.22 -5.93
C ARG A 205 -5.54 4.85 -6.09
N GLU A 206 -6.20 4.66 -7.24
CA GLU A 206 -7.51 5.24 -7.54
C GLU A 206 -8.61 4.62 -6.67
N ARG A 207 -8.59 3.30 -6.52
CA ARG A 207 -9.55 2.56 -5.70
C ARG A 207 -9.51 2.99 -4.23
N LEU A 208 -8.33 3.14 -3.65
CA LEU A 208 -8.14 3.60 -2.28
C LEU A 208 -8.56 5.06 -2.14
N PHE A 209 -8.21 5.92 -3.11
CA PHE A 209 -8.57 7.34 -3.04
C PHE A 209 -10.07 7.54 -2.95
N PHE A 210 -10.85 6.84 -3.76
CA PHE A 210 -12.31 6.93 -3.80
C PHE A 210 -13.03 5.96 -2.85
N GLY A 211 -12.40 4.87 -2.42
CA GLY A 211 -13.04 3.78 -1.68
C GLY A 211 -14.03 3.00 -2.54
N ILE A 212 -13.60 2.53 -3.72
CA ILE A 212 -14.46 1.93 -4.73
C ILE A 212 -13.91 0.64 -5.32
N HIS A 213 -14.81 -0.15 -5.90
CA HIS A 213 -14.46 -1.26 -6.77
C HIS A 213 -13.93 -0.76 -8.14
N PRO A 214 -13.05 -1.51 -8.84
CA PRO A 214 -12.40 -1.04 -10.07
C PRO A 214 -13.37 -0.65 -11.19
N ASP A 215 -14.56 -1.22 -11.21
CA ASP A 215 -15.59 -0.94 -12.21
C ASP A 215 -16.18 0.49 -12.15
N LEU A 216 -15.99 1.22 -11.05
CA LEU A 216 -16.45 2.59 -10.89
C LEU A 216 -15.40 3.66 -11.18
N ILE A 217 -14.15 3.28 -11.43
CA ILE A 217 -13.04 4.23 -11.59
C ILE A 217 -13.35 5.25 -12.68
N ASP A 218 -13.84 4.81 -13.84
CA ASP A 218 -14.11 5.69 -14.98
C ASP A 218 -15.27 6.67 -14.70
N LEU A 219 -16.29 6.23 -13.97
CA LEU A 219 -17.39 7.09 -13.54
C LEU A 219 -16.91 8.13 -12.51
N MET A 220 -16.10 7.74 -11.55
CA MET A 220 -15.58 8.66 -10.52
C MET A 220 -14.59 9.70 -11.06
N LYS A 221 -14.01 9.49 -12.25
CA LYS A 221 -13.21 10.51 -12.95
C LYS A 221 -14.04 11.62 -13.59
N ILE A 222 -15.36 11.45 -13.68
CA ILE A 222 -16.26 12.48 -14.21
C ILE A 222 -16.46 13.57 -13.13
N PRO A 223 -16.09 14.85 -13.39
CA PRO A 223 -16.08 15.90 -12.36
C PRO A 223 -17.44 16.13 -11.68
N SER A 224 -18.54 15.81 -12.34
CA SER A 224 -19.90 15.98 -11.82
C SER A 224 -20.33 14.85 -10.88
N ILE A 225 -19.59 13.74 -10.80
CA ILE A 225 -19.93 12.59 -9.98
C ILE A 225 -19.09 12.62 -8.69
N ASN A 226 -19.66 13.18 -7.63
CA ASN A 226 -18.96 13.39 -6.36
C ASN A 226 -19.28 12.32 -5.30
N SER A 227 -20.09 11.32 -5.65
CA SER A 227 -20.56 10.30 -4.72
C SER A 227 -20.44 8.92 -5.28
N THR A 228 -19.82 8.03 -4.51
CA THR A 228 -19.72 6.60 -4.85
C THR A 228 -21.09 5.93 -4.98
N LYS A 229 -22.11 6.42 -4.24
CA LYS A 229 -23.48 5.94 -4.35
C LYS A 229 -24.08 6.28 -5.71
N VAL A 230 -23.88 7.52 -6.19
CA VAL A 230 -24.34 7.95 -7.51
C VAL A 230 -23.61 7.16 -8.61
N ALA A 231 -22.30 7.01 -8.50
CA ALA A 231 -21.52 6.19 -9.44
C ALA A 231 -22.03 4.75 -9.49
N ARG A 232 -22.32 4.14 -8.34
CA ARG A 232 -22.85 2.77 -8.26
C ARG A 232 -24.27 2.67 -8.84
N ALA A 233 -25.13 3.66 -8.61
CA ALA A 233 -26.47 3.73 -9.19
C ALA A 233 -26.41 3.80 -10.73
N LEU A 234 -25.58 4.70 -11.27
CA LEU A 234 -25.34 4.81 -12.72
C LEU A 234 -24.81 3.51 -13.31
N PHE A 235 -23.81 2.90 -12.66
CA PHE A 235 -23.26 1.62 -13.12
C PHE A 235 -24.32 0.49 -13.16
N ASN A 236 -25.16 0.41 -12.13
CA ASN A 236 -26.27 -0.55 -12.07
C ASN A 236 -27.32 -0.31 -13.16
N ALA A 237 -27.53 0.97 -13.55
CA ALA A 237 -28.36 1.37 -14.68
C ALA A 237 -27.66 1.17 -16.05
N LYS A 238 -26.48 0.48 -16.07
CA LYS A 238 -25.65 0.19 -17.26
C LYS A 238 -25.01 1.42 -17.92
N ILE A 239 -24.90 2.52 -17.20
CA ILE A 239 -24.13 3.70 -17.61
C ILE A 239 -22.75 3.59 -16.98
N LYS A 240 -21.73 3.20 -17.77
CA LYS A 240 -20.39 2.83 -17.27
C LYS A 240 -19.30 3.83 -17.68
N SER A 241 -19.62 4.74 -18.59
CA SER A 241 -18.66 5.68 -19.18
C SER A 241 -19.26 7.05 -19.41
N LEU A 242 -18.38 8.07 -19.57
CA LEU A 242 -18.79 9.43 -19.93
C LEU A 242 -19.60 9.47 -21.24
N SER A 243 -19.22 8.65 -22.23
CA SER A 243 -19.93 8.59 -23.52
C SER A 243 -21.34 8.00 -23.38
N GLU A 244 -21.52 6.99 -22.56
CA GLU A 244 -22.85 6.42 -22.29
C GLU A 244 -23.72 7.42 -21.50
N LEU A 245 -23.12 8.10 -20.52
CA LEU A 245 -23.81 9.15 -19.76
C LEU A 245 -24.28 10.28 -20.66
N ALA A 246 -23.41 10.74 -21.59
CA ALA A 246 -23.75 11.80 -22.54
C ALA A 246 -24.88 11.43 -23.52
N ASN A 247 -25.01 10.13 -23.83
CA ASN A 247 -26.05 9.61 -24.72
C ASN A 247 -27.35 9.27 -24.00
N THR A 248 -27.36 9.27 -22.66
CA THR A 248 -28.55 8.95 -21.87
C THR A 248 -29.46 10.16 -21.75
N LYS A 249 -30.76 9.95 -21.92
CA LYS A 249 -31.76 11.04 -21.80
C LYS A 249 -31.81 11.51 -20.34
N LYS A 250 -31.96 12.85 -20.17
CA LYS A 250 -32.03 13.49 -18.86
C LYS A 250 -33.07 12.87 -17.92
N VAL A 251 -34.24 12.52 -18.43
CA VAL A 251 -35.34 11.90 -17.66
C VAL A 251 -34.89 10.56 -17.07
N GLN A 252 -34.12 9.77 -17.82
CA GLN A 252 -33.61 8.46 -17.34
C GLN A 252 -32.54 8.61 -16.25
N ILE A 253 -31.81 9.75 -16.22
CA ILE A 253 -30.81 10.04 -15.20
C ILE A 253 -31.50 10.54 -13.92
N GLU A 254 -32.58 11.27 -14.04
CA GLU A 254 -33.37 11.76 -12.89
C GLU A 254 -34.10 10.65 -12.14
N ASP A 255 -34.35 9.51 -12.79
CA ASP A 255 -34.99 8.33 -12.20
C ASP A 255 -33.98 7.38 -11.49
N ILE A 256 -32.66 7.66 -11.58
CA ILE A 256 -31.56 6.88 -10.98
C ILE A 256 -31.14 7.45 -9.64
#